data_ee2886f7f926bcd35b188b58bed182ee
#
_entry.id   ee2886f7f926bcd35b188b58bed182ee
#
_cell.length_a   1.000
_cell.length_b   1.000
_cell.length_c   1.000
_cell.angle_alpha   90.00
_cell.angle_beta   90.00
_cell.angle_gamma   90.00
#
_symmetry.space_group_name_H-M   'P 1'
#
loop_
_entity.id
_entity.type
_entity.pdbx_description
1 polymer ?
#
loop_
_entity_poly.entity_id
_entity_poly.type
_entity_poly.pdbx_seq_one_letter_code
_entity_poly.pdbx_strand_id
1 'polypeptide(L)'
;METNTELEKMRMQIALLNEKLNKEEIVTERMLRNTTKDKISSLRIYQWAEYLAALFVITFGSLVFKDLGCSDLFIIVTVIFMIVCAVATFMMHRKLNNADTANGDLYTVAQLARKLKKDYHDWLYFGIPMLILWLAYFSWELYKANSDQDYVIGICTGAIIGAIIGGIIGLLMQRRAKSTLTDIINQIEE
;
A
#
# COMPACT_ATOMS: atom_id res chain seq x y z
N MET A 1 32.82 -4.42 -59.42
CA MET A 1 31.79 -3.35 -59.24
C MET A 1 30.57 -3.87 -58.45
N GLU A 2 30.18 -5.13 -58.54
CA GLU A 2 29.02 -5.72 -57.84
C GLU A 2 29.17 -5.78 -56.31
N THR A 3 30.35 -6.08 -55.80
CA THR A 3 30.63 -6.19 -54.34
C THR A 3 30.44 -4.87 -53.60
N ASN A 4 30.65 -3.71 -54.23
CA ASN A 4 30.42 -2.40 -53.58
C ASN A 4 28.93 -2.08 -53.46
N THR A 5 28.11 -2.47 -54.43
CA THR A 5 26.65 -2.28 -54.44
C THR A 5 25.96 -3.21 -53.41
N GLU A 6 26.49 -4.41 -53.18
CA GLU A 6 25.99 -5.31 -52.15
C GLU A 6 26.33 -4.81 -50.74
N LEU A 7 27.53 -4.27 -50.55
CA LEU A 7 27.95 -3.65 -49.30
C LEU A 7 27.12 -2.40 -48.95
N GLU A 8 26.78 -1.58 -49.92
CA GLU A 8 25.89 -0.43 -49.71
C GLU A 8 24.46 -0.85 -49.37
N LYS A 9 23.92 -1.88 -50.02
CA LYS A 9 22.61 -2.45 -49.71
C LYS A 9 22.59 -3.01 -48.28
N MET A 10 23.61 -3.75 -47.85
CA MET A 10 23.72 -4.25 -46.48
C MET A 10 23.82 -3.12 -45.46
N ARG A 11 24.59 -2.06 -45.72
CA ARG A 11 24.66 -0.88 -44.83
C ARG A 11 23.31 -0.18 -44.71
N MET A 12 22.56 -0.04 -45.78
CA MET A 12 21.25 0.56 -45.79
C MET A 12 20.21 -0.29 -45.01
N GLN A 13 20.30 -1.63 -45.15
CA GLN A 13 19.45 -2.55 -44.37
C GLN A 13 19.76 -2.49 -42.87
N ILE A 14 21.04 -2.45 -42.49
CA ILE A 14 21.46 -2.30 -41.11
C ILE A 14 20.99 -0.97 -40.51
N ALA A 15 21.10 0.13 -41.27
CA ALA A 15 20.62 1.43 -40.84
C ALA A 15 19.09 1.45 -40.61
N LEU A 16 18.33 0.86 -41.53
CA LEU A 16 16.87 0.69 -41.41
C LEU A 16 16.48 -0.21 -40.23
N LEU A 17 17.25 -1.28 -40.00
CA LEU A 17 17.01 -2.19 -38.85
C LEU A 17 17.28 -1.47 -37.54
N ASN A 18 18.38 -0.73 -37.44
CA ASN A 18 18.70 0.08 -36.25
C ASN A 18 17.65 1.17 -36.00
N GLU A 19 17.14 1.81 -37.03
CA GLU A 19 16.08 2.80 -36.87
C GLU A 19 14.78 2.18 -36.38
N LYS A 20 14.41 0.98 -36.88
CA LYS A 20 13.25 0.23 -36.37
C LYS A 20 13.44 -0.21 -34.95
N LEU A 21 14.59 -0.78 -34.59
CA LEU A 21 14.91 -1.20 -33.21
C LEU A 21 14.83 -0.02 -32.25
N ASN A 22 15.42 1.13 -32.58
CA ASN A 22 15.34 2.33 -31.76
C ASN A 22 13.89 2.82 -31.57
N LYS A 23 13.05 2.74 -32.62
CA LYS A 23 11.63 3.10 -32.51
C LYS A 23 10.86 2.13 -31.62
N GLU A 24 11.11 0.83 -31.74
CA GLU A 24 10.49 -0.20 -30.90
C GLU A 24 10.94 -0.06 -29.44
N GLU A 25 12.20 0.21 -29.17
CA GLU A 25 12.74 0.46 -27.83
C GLU A 25 12.08 1.67 -27.17
N ILE A 26 11.96 2.80 -27.87
CA ILE A 26 11.29 4.02 -27.38
C ILE A 26 9.82 3.76 -27.08
N VAL A 27 9.11 2.99 -27.92
CA VAL A 27 7.70 2.66 -27.73
C VAL A 27 7.53 1.75 -26.52
N THR A 28 8.39 0.73 -26.39
CA THR A 28 8.37 -0.22 -25.27
C THR A 28 8.66 0.50 -23.96
N GLU A 29 9.68 1.35 -23.90
CA GLU A 29 10.00 2.14 -22.72
C GLU A 29 8.85 3.05 -22.31
N ARG A 30 8.20 3.72 -23.25
CA ARG A 30 7.04 4.57 -22.98
C ARG A 30 5.84 3.78 -22.44
N MET A 31 5.57 2.60 -23.00
CA MET A 31 4.53 1.70 -22.51
C MET A 31 4.84 1.24 -21.08
N LEU A 32 6.07 0.86 -20.81
CA LEU A 32 6.53 0.43 -19.50
C LEU A 32 6.34 1.54 -18.43
N ARG A 33 6.75 2.77 -18.77
CA ARG A 33 6.57 3.95 -17.90
C ARG A 33 5.10 4.24 -17.60
N ASN A 34 4.23 4.19 -18.62
CA ASN A 34 2.79 4.42 -18.44
C ASN A 34 2.16 3.33 -17.56
N THR A 35 2.45 2.06 -17.83
CA THR A 35 1.93 0.94 -17.03
C THR A 35 2.41 1.00 -15.58
N THR A 36 3.67 1.37 -15.36
CA THR A 36 4.22 1.56 -14.01
C THR A 36 3.52 2.70 -13.28
N LYS A 37 3.25 3.81 -13.96
CA LYS A 37 2.51 4.95 -13.40
C LYS A 37 1.08 4.57 -13.01
N ASP A 38 0.38 3.81 -13.83
CA ASP A 38 -0.97 3.36 -13.56
C ASP A 38 -1.01 2.41 -12.34
N LYS A 39 -0.03 1.51 -12.24
CA LYS A 39 0.13 0.63 -11.08
C LYS A 39 0.42 1.39 -9.79
N ILE A 40 1.29 2.41 -9.83
CA ILE A 40 1.55 3.28 -8.67
C ILE A 40 0.29 4.07 -8.30
N SER A 41 -0.47 4.54 -9.27
CA SER A 41 -1.74 5.23 -9.04
C SER A 41 -2.76 4.32 -8.34
N SER A 42 -2.82 3.04 -8.71
CA SER A 42 -3.71 2.08 -8.04
C SER A 42 -3.33 1.85 -6.58
N LEU A 43 -2.04 1.84 -6.24
CA LEU A 43 -1.56 1.75 -4.85
C LEU A 43 -1.99 2.97 -4.01
N ARG A 44 -2.13 4.14 -4.62
CA ARG A 44 -2.60 5.36 -3.96
C ARG A 44 -4.04 5.25 -3.49
N ILE A 45 -4.89 4.47 -4.18
CA ILE A 45 -6.28 4.22 -3.77
C ILE A 45 -6.32 3.48 -2.43
N TYR A 46 -5.47 2.47 -2.24
CA TYR A 46 -5.37 1.76 -0.95
C TYR A 46 -4.94 2.68 0.18
N GLN A 47 -3.98 3.56 -0.08
CA GLN A 47 -3.51 4.57 0.88
C GLN A 47 -4.64 5.54 1.30
N TRP A 48 -5.44 6.01 0.34
CA TRP A 48 -6.60 6.87 0.62
C TRP A 48 -7.67 6.15 1.43
N ALA A 49 -7.91 4.86 1.17
CA ALA A 49 -8.84 4.05 1.94
C ALA A 49 -8.42 3.94 3.42
N GLU A 50 -7.11 3.79 3.69
CA GLU A 50 -6.57 3.77 5.06
C GLU A 50 -6.75 5.10 5.77
N TYR A 51 -6.52 6.23 5.09
CA TYR A 51 -6.74 7.57 5.69
C TYR A 51 -8.21 7.83 5.99
N LEU A 52 -9.11 7.44 5.09
CA LEU A 52 -10.55 7.56 5.32
C LEU A 52 -11.00 6.69 6.49
N ALA A 53 -10.50 5.47 6.60
CA ALA A 53 -10.78 4.59 7.73
C ALA A 53 -10.26 5.19 9.05
N ALA A 54 -9.03 5.73 9.06
CA ALA A 54 -8.47 6.40 10.24
C ALA A 54 -9.30 7.62 10.66
N LEU A 55 -9.70 8.46 9.72
CA LEU A 55 -10.55 9.62 9.97
C LEU A 55 -11.92 9.20 10.53
N PHE A 56 -12.51 8.15 9.95
CA PHE A 56 -13.78 7.61 10.43
C PHE A 56 -13.69 7.13 11.88
N VAL A 57 -12.64 6.38 12.24
CA VAL A 57 -12.44 5.90 13.61
C VAL A 57 -12.16 7.05 14.56
N ILE A 58 -11.39 8.07 14.16
CA ILE A 58 -11.12 9.23 15.02
C ILE A 58 -12.41 10.02 15.30
N THR A 59 -13.31 10.18 14.33
CA THR A 59 -14.54 10.97 14.48
C THR A 59 -15.66 10.15 15.12
N PHE A 60 -16.14 9.11 14.42
CA PHE A 60 -17.26 8.29 14.90
C PHE A 60 -16.87 7.35 16.02
N GLY A 61 -15.68 6.74 15.94
CA GLY A 61 -15.19 5.82 16.98
C GLY A 61 -15.08 6.51 18.32
N SER A 62 -14.58 7.76 18.38
CA SER A 62 -14.46 8.51 19.62
C SER A 62 -15.82 8.79 20.28
N LEU A 63 -16.86 9.08 19.49
CA LEU A 63 -18.22 9.26 19.98
C LEU A 63 -18.78 7.95 20.54
N VAL A 64 -18.64 6.86 19.79
CA VAL A 64 -19.11 5.53 20.21
C VAL A 64 -18.40 5.07 21.50
N PHE A 65 -17.08 5.25 21.61
CA PHE A 65 -16.34 4.87 22.81
C PHE A 65 -16.77 5.68 24.02
N LYS A 66 -17.14 6.94 23.84
CA LYS A 66 -17.67 7.77 24.90
C LYS A 66 -19.05 7.30 25.35
N ASP A 67 -19.94 6.96 24.42
CA ASP A 67 -21.28 6.42 24.72
C ASP A 67 -21.21 5.04 25.39
N LEU A 68 -20.17 4.24 25.10
CA LEU A 68 -19.87 2.97 25.76
C LEU A 68 -19.31 3.15 27.17
N GLY A 69 -19.03 4.38 27.61
CA GLY A 69 -18.49 4.69 28.94
C GLY A 69 -16.97 4.47 29.05
N CYS A 70 -16.25 4.33 27.92
CA CYS A 70 -14.78 4.24 27.95
C CYS A 70 -14.17 5.54 28.48
N SER A 71 -13.04 5.43 29.18
CA SER A 71 -12.33 6.58 29.72
C SER A 71 -11.78 7.51 28.63
N ASP A 72 -11.70 8.81 28.94
CA ASP A 72 -11.08 9.79 28.03
C ASP A 72 -9.63 9.39 27.68
N LEU A 73 -8.93 8.76 28.60
CA LEU A 73 -7.57 8.24 28.38
C LEU A 73 -7.54 7.19 27.29
N PHE A 74 -8.51 6.24 27.28
CA PHE A 74 -8.63 5.23 26.23
C PHE A 74 -8.86 5.89 24.86
N ILE A 75 -9.75 6.89 24.80
CA ILE A 75 -10.04 7.63 23.55
C ILE A 75 -8.78 8.33 23.04
N ILE A 76 -8.04 9.03 23.92
CA ILE A 76 -6.80 9.72 23.55
C ILE A 76 -5.76 8.72 23.01
N VAL A 77 -5.56 7.59 23.69
CA VAL A 77 -4.62 6.54 23.27
C VAL A 77 -5.01 5.99 21.90
N THR A 78 -6.31 5.75 21.66
CA THR A 78 -6.82 5.28 20.38
C THR A 78 -6.57 6.30 19.27
N VAL A 79 -6.84 7.58 19.51
CA VAL A 79 -6.59 8.66 18.54
C VAL A 79 -5.09 8.76 18.20
N ILE A 80 -4.23 8.74 19.23
CA ILE A 80 -2.78 8.76 19.02
C ILE A 80 -2.34 7.55 18.19
N PHE A 81 -2.86 6.36 18.50
CA PHE A 81 -2.56 5.14 17.78
C PHE A 81 -2.95 5.24 16.29
N MET A 82 -4.15 5.76 15.99
CA MET A 82 -4.61 5.97 14.62
C MET A 82 -3.75 6.99 13.86
N ILE A 83 -3.30 8.07 14.54
CA ILE A 83 -2.38 9.05 13.94
C ILE A 83 -1.04 8.39 13.62
N VAL A 84 -0.50 7.59 14.54
CA VAL A 84 0.78 6.86 14.31
C VAL A 84 0.65 5.93 13.11
N CYS A 85 -0.45 5.18 12.98
CA CYS A 85 -0.71 4.33 11.81
C CYS A 85 -0.77 5.14 10.51
N ALA A 86 -1.50 6.27 10.50
CA ALA A 86 -1.61 7.13 9.33
C ALA A 86 -0.26 7.75 8.91
N VAL A 87 0.56 8.19 9.89
CA VAL A 87 1.90 8.71 9.63
C VAL A 87 2.83 7.62 9.10
N ALA A 88 2.78 6.41 9.66
CA ALA A 88 3.57 5.28 9.19
C ALA A 88 3.23 4.94 7.72
N THR A 89 1.94 4.82 7.39
CA THR A 89 1.47 4.62 6.01
C THR A 89 1.96 5.73 5.07
N PHE A 90 1.86 6.98 5.50
CA PHE A 90 2.37 8.11 4.72
C PHE A 90 3.87 8.00 4.45
N MET A 91 4.67 7.70 5.47
CA MET A 91 6.12 7.59 5.34
C MET A 91 6.53 6.43 4.41
N MET A 92 5.83 5.29 4.50
CA MET A 92 6.06 4.12 3.65
C MET A 92 5.84 4.44 2.17
N HIS A 93 4.73 5.11 1.83
CA HIS A 93 4.35 5.37 0.45
C HIS A 93 5.00 6.63 -0.16
N ARG A 94 5.43 7.58 0.67
CA ARG A 94 5.92 8.89 0.22
C ARG A 94 7.01 8.80 -0.85
N LYS A 95 7.96 7.89 -0.69
CA LYS A 95 9.10 7.75 -1.62
C LYS A 95 8.64 7.24 -2.99
N LEU A 96 7.77 6.25 -3.02
CA LEU A 96 7.25 5.68 -4.26
C LEU A 96 6.28 6.66 -4.95
N ASN A 97 5.42 7.34 -4.17
CA ASN A 97 4.48 8.32 -4.71
C ASN A 97 5.17 9.54 -5.35
N ASN A 98 6.36 9.90 -4.85
CA ASN A 98 7.16 11.01 -5.36
C ASN A 98 8.19 10.56 -6.42
N ALA A 99 8.25 9.27 -6.74
CA ALA A 99 9.14 8.80 -7.80
C ALA A 99 8.69 9.38 -9.15
N ASP A 100 9.63 10.04 -9.84
CA ASP A 100 9.39 10.54 -11.20
C ASP A 100 9.45 9.39 -12.18
N THR A 101 8.27 8.82 -12.49
CA THR A 101 8.15 7.72 -13.47
C THR A 101 8.23 8.20 -14.92
N ALA A 102 8.18 9.52 -15.15
CA ALA A 102 8.23 10.09 -16.50
C ALA A 102 9.67 10.30 -16.98
N ASN A 103 10.52 10.87 -16.11
CA ASN A 103 11.90 11.24 -16.44
C ASN A 103 12.94 10.52 -15.56
N GLY A 104 12.49 9.86 -14.48
CA GLY A 104 13.36 9.16 -13.54
C GLY A 104 13.84 7.80 -14.05
N ASP A 105 14.86 7.28 -13.39
CA ASP A 105 15.37 5.93 -13.63
C ASP A 105 14.37 4.87 -13.12
N LEU A 106 13.89 4.01 -14.02
CA LEU A 106 12.98 2.90 -13.72
C LEU A 106 13.59 1.93 -12.70
N TYR A 107 14.91 1.75 -12.72
CA TYR A 107 15.61 0.92 -11.75
C TYR A 107 15.42 1.45 -10.30
N THR A 108 15.47 2.77 -10.13
CA THR A 108 15.18 3.42 -8.84
C THR A 108 13.75 3.15 -8.39
N VAL A 109 12.77 3.17 -9.32
CA VAL A 109 11.37 2.84 -9.03
C VAL A 109 11.24 1.38 -8.57
N ALA A 110 11.91 0.44 -9.22
CA ALA A 110 11.94 -0.97 -8.83
C ALA A 110 12.54 -1.18 -7.42
N GLN A 111 13.63 -0.48 -7.10
CA GLN A 111 14.22 -0.52 -5.75
C GLN A 111 13.25 0.01 -4.68
N LEU A 112 12.56 1.12 -4.95
CA LEU A 112 11.56 1.67 -4.03
C LEU A 112 10.37 0.73 -3.86
N ALA A 113 9.91 0.07 -4.93
CA ALA A 113 8.86 -0.93 -4.87
C ALA A 113 9.26 -2.15 -4.02
N ARG A 114 10.50 -2.65 -4.16
CA ARG A 114 11.04 -3.73 -3.31
C ARG A 114 11.08 -3.31 -1.84
N LYS A 115 11.51 -2.09 -1.55
CA LYS A 115 11.54 -1.57 -0.19
C LYS A 115 10.13 -1.49 0.39
N LEU A 116 9.18 -0.92 -0.34
CA LEU A 116 7.79 -0.83 0.10
C LEU A 116 7.17 -2.21 0.35
N LYS A 117 7.46 -3.21 -0.50
CA LYS A 117 7.02 -4.60 -0.31
C LYS A 117 7.55 -5.20 1.00
N LYS A 118 8.80 -4.88 1.38
CA LYS A 118 9.39 -5.28 2.65
C LYS A 118 8.74 -4.55 3.82
N ASP A 119 8.57 -3.22 3.72
CA ASP A 119 7.95 -2.39 4.74
C ASP A 119 6.51 -2.86 5.05
N TYR A 120 5.74 -3.30 4.03
CA TYR A 120 4.43 -3.94 4.23
C TYR A 120 4.49 -5.26 5.01
N HIS A 121 5.56 -6.02 4.86
CA HIS A 121 5.73 -7.26 5.62
C HIS A 121 6.03 -6.96 7.08
N ASP A 122 6.98 -6.07 7.31
CA ASP A 122 7.44 -5.68 8.65
C ASP A 122 6.30 -4.98 9.44
N TRP A 123 5.51 -4.15 8.74
CA TRP A 123 4.33 -3.49 9.31
C TRP A 123 3.27 -4.49 9.79
N LEU A 124 3.02 -5.55 9.05
CA LEU A 124 2.07 -6.59 9.45
C LEU A 124 2.52 -7.30 10.74
N TYR A 125 3.81 -7.55 10.84
CA TYR A 125 4.41 -8.21 12.02
C TYR A 125 4.27 -7.35 13.28
N PHE A 126 4.32 -6.04 13.15
CA PHE A 126 4.09 -5.10 14.24
C PHE A 126 2.61 -4.84 14.49
N GLY A 127 1.81 -4.71 13.44
CA GLY A 127 0.41 -4.29 13.51
C GLY A 127 -0.50 -5.33 14.17
N ILE A 128 -0.28 -6.64 13.94
CA ILE A 128 -1.11 -7.70 14.52
C ILE A 128 -0.98 -7.75 16.06
N PRO A 129 0.21 -7.81 16.66
CA PRO A 129 0.34 -7.76 18.13
C PRO A 129 -0.25 -6.49 18.73
N MET A 130 -0.06 -5.36 18.06
CA MET A 130 -0.58 -4.07 18.55
C MET A 130 -2.11 -4.02 18.52
N LEU A 131 -2.74 -4.61 17.49
CA LEU A 131 -4.20 -4.77 17.43
C LEU A 131 -4.72 -5.64 18.58
N ILE A 132 -4.03 -6.76 18.88
CA ILE A 132 -4.41 -7.65 19.98
C ILE A 132 -4.32 -6.91 21.31
N LEU A 133 -3.26 -6.16 21.55
CA LEU A 133 -3.09 -5.35 22.77
C LEU A 133 -4.18 -4.28 22.89
N TRP A 134 -4.52 -3.63 21.78
CA TRP A 134 -5.60 -2.63 21.74
C TRP A 134 -6.97 -3.26 22.04
N LEU A 135 -7.28 -4.43 21.47
CA LEU A 135 -8.52 -5.17 21.76
C LEU A 135 -8.60 -5.60 23.22
N ALA A 136 -7.48 -6.06 23.81
CA ALA A 136 -7.42 -6.41 25.21
C ALA A 136 -7.67 -5.19 26.13
N TYR A 137 -7.07 -4.05 25.78
CA TYR A 137 -7.28 -2.79 26.50
C TYR A 137 -8.72 -2.30 26.37
N PHE A 138 -9.32 -2.39 25.19
CA PHE A 138 -10.73 -2.07 24.95
C PHE A 138 -11.66 -2.93 25.79
N SER A 139 -11.44 -4.24 25.82
CA SER A 139 -12.25 -5.17 26.62
C SER A 139 -12.13 -4.87 28.13
N TRP A 140 -10.94 -4.49 28.58
CA TRP A 140 -10.71 -4.09 29.97
C TRP A 140 -11.47 -2.80 30.33
N GLU A 141 -11.44 -1.78 29.47
CA GLU A 141 -12.18 -0.52 29.69
C GLU A 141 -13.70 -0.75 29.72
N LEU A 142 -14.22 -1.57 28.81
CA LEU A 142 -15.64 -1.92 28.80
C LEU A 142 -16.07 -2.64 30.07
N TYR A 143 -15.26 -3.58 30.57
CA TYR A 143 -15.52 -4.31 31.81
C TYR A 143 -15.55 -3.37 33.01
N LYS A 144 -14.69 -2.36 33.05
CA LYS A 144 -14.68 -1.34 34.11
C LYS A 144 -15.87 -0.39 34.05
N ALA A 145 -16.30 -0.02 32.84
CA ALA A 145 -17.34 0.97 32.65
C ALA A 145 -18.74 0.44 32.87
N ASN A 146 -18.96 -0.86 32.61
CA ASN A 146 -20.30 -1.45 32.62
C ASN A 146 -20.41 -2.60 33.62
N SER A 147 -21.46 -2.56 34.43
CA SER A 147 -21.77 -3.61 35.41
C SER A 147 -22.54 -4.80 34.81
N ASP A 148 -23.15 -4.61 33.63
CA ASP A 148 -23.92 -5.62 32.90
C ASP A 148 -22.96 -6.48 32.08
N GLN A 149 -22.74 -7.72 32.53
CA GLN A 149 -21.81 -8.67 31.90
C GLN A 149 -22.30 -9.09 30.53
N ASP A 150 -23.59 -9.28 30.30
CA ASP A 150 -24.15 -9.71 29.03
C ASP A 150 -23.95 -8.62 27.94
N TYR A 151 -24.11 -7.37 28.31
CA TYR A 151 -23.83 -6.23 27.47
C TYR A 151 -22.35 -6.16 27.06
N VAL A 152 -21.44 -6.30 28.02
CA VAL A 152 -19.97 -6.29 27.75
C VAL A 152 -19.57 -7.44 26.85
N ILE A 153 -20.08 -8.66 27.11
CA ILE A 153 -19.81 -9.84 26.28
C ILE A 153 -20.30 -9.62 24.84
N GLY A 154 -21.50 -9.05 24.68
CA GLY A 154 -22.06 -8.77 23.36
C GLY A 154 -21.18 -7.81 22.55
N ILE A 155 -20.72 -6.70 23.14
CA ILE A 155 -19.84 -5.73 22.47
C ILE A 155 -18.46 -6.33 22.17
N CYS A 156 -17.85 -7.03 23.12
CA CYS A 156 -16.55 -7.68 22.91
C CYS A 156 -16.63 -8.73 21.79
N THR A 157 -17.70 -9.51 21.75
CA THR A 157 -17.92 -10.49 20.67
C THR A 157 -18.06 -9.80 19.31
N GLY A 158 -18.84 -8.73 19.25
CA GLY A 158 -18.97 -7.91 18.03
C GLY A 158 -17.64 -7.29 17.59
N ALA A 159 -16.83 -6.79 18.53
CA ALA A 159 -15.51 -6.24 18.25
C ALA A 159 -14.55 -7.30 17.71
N ILE A 160 -14.55 -8.51 18.26
CA ILE A 160 -13.72 -9.63 17.77
C ILE A 160 -14.14 -10.03 16.35
N ILE A 161 -15.45 -10.19 16.12
CA ILE A 161 -15.96 -10.51 14.75
C ILE A 161 -15.58 -9.42 13.78
N GLY A 162 -15.77 -8.14 14.13
CA GLY A 162 -15.37 -6.99 13.35
C GLY A 162 -13.87 -6.97 13.05
N ALA A 163 -13.03 -7.29 14.05
CA ALA A 163 -11.58 -7.39 13.88
C ALA A 163 -11.16 -8.52 12.93
N ILE A 164 -11.84 -9.67 12.99
CA ILE A 164 -11.60 -10.80 12.06
C ILE A 164 -11.97 -10.39 10.63
N ILE A 165 -13.16 -9.84 10.42
CA ILE A 165 -13.62 -9.41 9.08
C ILE A 165 -12.70 -8.30 8.55
N GLY A 166 -12.44 -7.27 9.34
CA GLY A 166 -11.53 -6.17 8.97
C GLY A 166 -10.10 -6.66 8.70
N GLY A 167 -9.62 -7.62 9.49
CA GLY A 167 -8.32 -8.27 9.30
C GLY A 167 -8.25 -9.03 7.96
N ILE A 168 -9.28 -9.80 7.61
CA ILE A 168 -9.34 -10.51 6.32
C ILE A 168 -9.33 -9.52 5.16
N ILE A 169 -10.14 -8.46 5.22
CA ILE A 169 -10.18 -7.41 4.19
C ILE A 169 -8.81 -6.74 4.08
N GLY A 170 -8.20 -6.35 5.20
CA GLY A 170 -6.88 -5.73 5.24
C GLY A 170 -5.79 -6.63 4.64
N LEU A 171 -5.79 -7.94 4.95
CA LEU A 171 -4.86 -8.90 4.38
C LEU A 171 -5.07 -9.08 2.86
N LEU A 172 -6.31 -9.08 2.38
CA LEU A 172 -6.61 -9.16 0.94
C LEU A 172 -6.12 -7.91 0.20
N MET A 173 -6.35 -6.73 0.76
CA MET A 173 -5.84 -5.46 0.21
C MET A 173 -4.31 -5.46 0.17
N GLN A 174 -3.66 -5.89 1.24
CA GLN A 174 -2.21 -5.97 1.30
C GLN A 174 -1.63 -6.99 0.32
N ARG A 175 -2.28 -8.15 0.13
CA ARG A 175 -1.88 -9.14 -0.88
C ARG A 175 -1.95 -8.55 -2.28
N ARG A 176 -3.01 -7.83 -2.62
CA ARG A 176 -3.16 -7.13 -3.91
C ARG A 176 -2.08 -6.06 -4.09
N ALA A 177 -1.83 -5.25 -3.08
CA ALA A 177 -0.76 -4.25 -3.12
C ALA A 177 0.62 -4.89 -3.35
N LYS A 178 0.93 -5.98 -2.64
CA LYS A 178 2.19 -6.74 -2.84
C LYS A 178 2.29 -7.37 -4.23
N SER A 179 1.18 -7.88 -4.79
CA SER A 179 1.14 -8.39 -6.17
C SER A 179 1.46 -7.28 -7.16
N THR A 180 0.79 -6.13 -7.04
CA THR A 180 1.03 -4.95 -7.90
C THR A 180 2.50 -4.49 -7.83
N LEU A 181 3.10 -4.48 -6.63
CA LEU A 181 4.53 -4.16 -6.48
C LEU A 181 5.44 -5.19 -7.14
N THR A 182 5.10 -6.48 -7.04
CA THR A 182 5.84 -7.55 -7.70
C THR A 182 5.76 -7.42 -9.22
N ASP A 183 4.58 -7.09 -9.75
CA ASP A 183 4.38 -6.87 -11.18
C ASP A 183 5.14 -5.64 -11.71
N ILE A 184 5.32 -4.59 -10.89
CA ILE A 184 6.16 -3.44 -11.23
C ILE A 184 7.63 -3.88 -11.32
N ILE A 185 8.10 -4.64 -10.34
CA ILE A 185 9.49 -5.12 -10.29
C ILE A 185 9.80 -6.00 -11.49
N ASN A 186 8.95 -6.99 -11.77
CA ASN A 186 9.17 -7.94 -12.86
C ASN A 186 9.16 -7.23 -14.23
N GLN A 187 8.24 -6.29 -14.45
CA GLN A 187 8.18 -5.53 -15.71
C GLN A 187 9.40 -4.65 -16.00
N ILE A 188 10.10 -4.21 -14.94
CA ILE A 188 11.27 -3.35 -15.09
C ILE A 188 12.55 -4.20 -15.27
N GLU A 189 12.53 -5.46 -14.83
CA GLU A 189 13.70 -6.36 -14.84
C GLU A 189 13.72 -7.32 -16.04
N GLU A 190 12.60 -7.48 -16.76
CA GLU A 190 12.52 -8.17 -18.06
C GLU A 190 12.98 -7.26 -19.20
#